data_39e0634407fc58a6f158e12cea40ef61
#
_entry.id   39e0634407fc58a6f158e12cea40ef61
#
_cell.length_a   1.000
_cell.length_b   1.000
_cell.length_c   1.000
_cell.angle_alpha   90.00
_cell.angle_beta   90.00
_cell.angle_gamma   90.00
#
_symmetry.space_group_name_H-M   'P 1'
#
loop_
_entity.id
_entity.type
_entity.pdbx_description
1 polymer ?
#
loop_
_entity_poly.entity_id
_entity_poly.type
_entity_poly.pdbx_seq_one_letter_code
_entity_poly.pdbx_strand_id
1 'polypeptide(L)'
;MFKKLFTTTMALCFALLSVKADEGMWLPLLLQDNEADMQNLGLQLTAQDIYDINNSSLKDAVVSLGGFCTAEMVSDQGLLLTNHH
;
A
#
# COMPACT_ATOMS: atom_id res chain seq x y z
N MET A 1 15.76 1.50 -44.38
CA MET A 1 14.89 2.50 -43.71
C MET A 1 13.69 1.85 -43.05
N PHE A 2 12.85 1.14 -43.78
CA PHE A 2 11.66 0.47 -43.21
C PHE A 2 11.96 -0.61 -42.18
N LYS A 3 13.04 -1.39 -42.34
CA LYS A 3 13.44 -2.43 -41.35
C LYS A 3 13.80 -1.80 -40.00
N LYS A 4 14.52 -0.70 -40.01
CA LYS A 4 14.88 0.01 -38.76
C LYS A 4 13.66 0.64 -38.09
N LEU A 5 12.76 1.23 -38.87
CA LEU A 5 11.53 1.81 -38.38
C LEU A 5 10.62 0.73 -37.78
N PHE A 6 10.47 -0.41 -38.45
CA PHE A 6 9.68 -1.54 -37.97
C PHE A 6 10.24 -2.13 -36.67
N THR A 7 11.58 -2.31 -36.60
CA THR A 7 12.22 -2.82 -35.38
C THR A 7 12.06 -1.87 -34.20
N THR A 8 12.19 -0.55 -34.44
CA THR A 8 12.03 0.47 -33.40
C THR A 8 10.58 0.51 -32.89
N THR A 9 9.61 0.46 -33.79
CA THR A 9 8.18 0.44 -33.42
C THR A 9 7.83 -0.80 -32.62
N MET A 10 8.34 -1.96 -33.04
CA MET A 10 8.12 -3.22 -32.34
C MET A 10 8.73 -3.24 -30.94
N ALA A 11 9.94 -2.71 -30.78
CA ALA A 11 10.59 -2.56 -29.47
C ALA A 11 9.81 -1.62 -28.56
N LEU A 12 9.28 -0.52 -29.09
CA LEU A 12 8.47 0.43 -28.33
C LEU A 12 7.14 -0.18 -27.87
N CYS A 13 6.49 -0.97 -28.74
CA CYS A 13 5.26 -1.70 -28.38
C CYS A 13 5.52 -2.73 -27.27
N PHE A 14 6.64 -3.45 -27.31
CA PHE A 14 7.02 -4.40 -26.25
C PHE A 14 7.31 -3.70 -24.92
N ALA A 15 7.94 -2.54 -24.95
CA ALA A 15 8.21 -1.75 -23.73
C ALA A 15 6.91 -1.26 -23.06
N LEU A 16 5.89 -0.93 -23.84
CA LEU A 16 4.58 -0.50 -23.32
C LEU A 16 3.76 -1.64 -22.69
N LEU A 17 3.99 -2.88 -23.11
CA LEU A 17 3.27 -4.06 -22.58
C LEU A 17 3.81 -4.52 -21.22
N SER A 18 4.96 -4.02 -20.79
CA SER A 18 5.63 -4.45 -19.56
C SER A 18 5.35 -3.58 -18.35
N VAL A 19 4.63 -2.47 -18.52
CA VAL A 19 4.32 -1.56 -17.41
C VAL A 19 3.04 -2.02 -16.72
N LYS A 20 3.18 -2.75 -15.63
CA LYS A 20 2.12 -2.98 -14.67
C LYS A 20 2.31 -2.03 -13.50
N ALA A 21 1.28 -1.28 -13.17
CA ALA A 21 1.19 -0.55 -11.93
C ALA A 21 0.15 -1.23 -11.04
N ASP A 22 0.54 -1.53 -9.81
CA ASP A 22 -0.40 -2.03 -8.82
C ASP A 22 -1.22 -0.86 -8.26
N GLU A 23 -2.49 -1.11 -7.98
CA GLU A 23 -3.34 -0.14 -7.33
C GLU A 23 -2.93 0.05 -5.87
N GLY A 24 -3.23 1.20 -5.32
CA GLY A 24 -2.96 1.56 -3.93
C GLY A 24 -4.09 2.39 -3.34
N MET A 25 -3.85 2.91 -2.14
CA MET A 25 -4.83 3.76 -1.44
C MET A 25 -6.16 3.04 -1.19
N TRP A 26 -6.11 1.74 -0.92
CA TRP A 26 -7.29 0.94 -0.61
C TRP A 26 -7.89 1.36 0.73
N LEU A 27 -9.23 1.31 0.82
CA LEU A 27 -9.93 1.59 2.07
C LEU A 27 -9.62 0.50 3.10
N PRO A 28 -9.12 0.85 4.29
CA PRO A 28 -8.77 -0.13 5.32
C PRO A 28 -9.93 -1.05 5.71
N LEU A 29 -11.15 -0.54 5.71
CA LEU A 29 -12.36 -1.32 6.01
C LEU A 29 -12.62 -2.45 5.01
N LEU A 30 -12.13 -2.31 3.78
CA LEU A 30 -12.33 -3.25 2.68
C LEU A 30 -11.05 -4.04 2.33
N LEU A 31 -10.03 -4.02 3.17
CA LEU A 31 -8.76 -4.72 2.92
C LEU A 31 -8.92 -6.23 2.70
N GLN A 32 -9.94 -6.84 3.30
CA GLN A 32 -10.21 -8.26 3.12
C GLN A 32 -10.43 -8.63 1.64
N ASP A 33 -11.02 -7.75 0.86
CA ASP A 33 -11.25 -7.97 -0.58
C ASP A 33 -9.94 -7.97 -1.38
N ASN A 34 -8.89 -7.33 -0.86
CA ASN A 34 -7.57 -7.21 -1.50
C ASN A 34 -6.50 -8.09 -0.84
N GLU A 35 -6.84 -8.85 0.20
CA GLU A 35 -5.87 -9.63 1.00
C GLU A 35 -5.06 -10.59 0.13
N ALA A 36 -5.72 -11.32 -0.78
CA ALA A 36 -5.04 -12.28 -1.63
C ALA A 36 -4.01 -11.62 -2.57
N ASP A 37 -4.34 -10.47 -3.13
CA ASP A 37 -3.44 -9.72 -4.01
C ASP A 37 -2.26 -9.16 -3.21
N MET A 38 -2.49 -8.65 -2.03
CA MET A 38 -1.44 -8.15 -1.13
C MET A 38 -0.50 -9.29 -0.70
N GLN A 39 -1.03 -10.47 -0.38
CA GLN A 39 -0.24 -11.65 -0.02
C GLN A 39 0.58 -12.16 -1.21
N ASN A 40 0.05 -12.13 -2.42
CA ASN A 40 0.78 -12.46 -3.64
C ASN A 40 1.96 -11.52 -3.90
N LEU A 41 1.86 -10.26 -3.44
CA LEU A 41 2.96 -9.27 -3.49
C LEU A 41 3.96 -9.42 -2.34
N GLY A 42 3.72 -10.34 -1.41
CA GLY A 42 4.65 -10.65 -0.31
C GLY A 42 4.18 -10.24 1.08
N LEU A 43 2.95 -9.74 1.25
CA LEU A 43 2.41 -9.45 2.56
C LEU A 43 2.24 -10.74 3.37
N GLN A 44 2.73 -10.76 4.60
CA GLN A 44 2.60 -11.89 5.53
C GLN A 44 1.50 -11.67 6.58
N LEU A 45 0.90 -10.49 6.62
CA LEU A 45 -0.21 -10.13 7.50
C LEU A 45 -1.55 -10.52 6.87
N THR A 46 -2.55 -10.68 7.71
CA THR A 46 -3.95 -10.77 7.28
C THR A 46 -4.60 -9.39 7.25
N ALA A 47 -5.76 -9.27 6.60
CA ALA A 47 -6.54 -8.03 6.63
C ALA A 47 -6.94 -7.67 8.07
N GLN A 48 -7.25 -8.65 8.92
CA GLN A 48 -7.59 -8.43 10.32
C GLN A 48 -6.40 -7.98 11.16
N ASP A 49 -5.18 -8.41 10.85
CA ASP A 49 -3.97 -7.90 11.53
C ASP A 49 -3.80 -6.39 11.31
N ILE A 50 -4.22 -5.90 10.16
CA ILE A 50 -4.10 -4.49 9.78
C ILE A 50 -5.28 -3.67 10.29
N TYR A 51 -6.50 -4.16 10.07
CA TYR A 51 -7.73 -3.45 10.42
C TYR A 51 -8.81 -4.43 10.88
N ASP A 52 -9.09 -4.45 12.20
CA ASP A 52 -10.18 -5.19 12.81
C ASP A 52 -10.97 -4.23 13.70
N ILE A 53 -12.29 -4.19 13.51
CA ILE A 53 -13.18 -3.32 14.29
C ILE A 53 -13.38 -3.86 15.70
N ASN A 54 -13.37 -5.17 15.86
CA ASN A 54 -13.74 -5.84 17.10
C ASN A 54 -12.55 -6.23 17.98
N ASN A 55 -11.35 -6.31 17.38
CA ASN A 55 -10.13 -6.74 18.05
C ASN A 55 -8.99 -5.76 17.81
N SER A 56 -7.94 -5.88 18.60
CA SER A 56 -6.71 -5.09 18.40
C SER A 56 -6.08 -5.43 17.05
N SER A 57 -5.65 -4.41 16.35
CA SER A 57 -4.99 -4.52 15.06
C SER A 57 -4.04 -3.33 14.84
N LEU A 58 -3.31 -3.34 13.75
CA LEU A 58 -2.36 -2.26 13.41
C LEU A 58 -3.03 -0.88 13.37
N LYS A 59 -4.32 -0.78 13.02
CA LYS A 59 -5.07 0.49 13.04
C LYS A 59 -5.01 1.22 14.38
N ASP A 60 -4.89 0.48 15.49
CA ASP A 60 -4.90 1.05 16.84
C ASP A 60 -3.59 1.79 17.17
N ALA A 61 -2.53 1.54 16.39
CA ALA A 61 -1.29 2.29 16.51
C ALA A 61 -1.36 3.69 15.88
N VAL A 62 -2.31 3.93 14.99
CA VAL A 62 -2.50 5.24 14.34
C VAL A 62 -3.51 6.06 15.14
N VAL A 63 -3.09 7.20 15.63
CA VAL A 63 -3.89 8.03 16.54
C VAL A 63 -4.05 9.45 16.00
N SER A 64 -5.14 10.10 16.38
CA SER A 64 -5.33 11.53 16.14
C SER A 64 -4.57 12.34 17.21
N LEU A 65 -3.69 13.21 16.75
CA LEU A 65 -2.91 14.07 17.63
C LEU A 65 -3.49 15.50 17.60
N GLY A 66 -4.14 15.89 18.68
CA GLY A 66 -4.70 17.24 18.82
C GLY A 66 -5.84 17.57 17.85
N GLY A 67 -6.35 16.60 17.09
CA GLY A 67 -7.44 16.81 16.12
C GLY A 67 -7.01 17.43 14.79
N PHE A 68 -5.72 17.69 14.57
CA PHE A 68 -5.21 18.33 13.36
C PHE A 68 -4.19 17.50 12.58
N CYS A 69 -3.64 16.46 13.18
CA CYS A 69 -2.68 15.56 12.53
C CYS A 69 -2.79 14.14 13.06
N THR A 70 -2.05 13.24 12.44
CA THR A 70 -1.92 11.85 12.88
C THR A 70 -0.54 11.59 13.48
N ALA A 71 -0.47 10.59 14.34
CA ALA A 71 0.75 10.09 14.91
C ALA A 71 0.69 8.57 15.04
N GLU A 72 1.84 7.94 15.23
CA GLU A 72 1.95 6.50 15.39
C GLU A 72 2.52 6.14 16.75
N MET A 73 1.80 5.28 17.47
CA MET A 73 2.29 4.67 18.70
C MET A 73 3.25 3.54 18.35
N VAL A 74 4.52 3.65 18.76
CA VAL A 74 5.58 2.71 18.39
C VAL A 74 6.18 1.94 19.55
N SER A 75 5.66 2.14 20.76
CA SER A 75 6.05 1.38 21.96
C SER A 75 4.89 1.19 22.91
N ASP A 76 5.01 0.21 23.79
CA ASP A 76 4.07 -0.05 24.88
C ASP A 76 4.22 0.95 26.04
N GLN A 77 5.24 1.79 25.99
CA GLN A 77 5.51 2.83 27.00
C GLN A 77 5.08 4.23 26.57
N GLY A 78 4.34 4.34 25.49
CA GLY A 78 3.78 5.60 25.02
C GLY A 78 4.70 6.43 24.13
N LEU A 79 5.73 5.84 23.51
CA LEU A 79 6.52 6.53 22.50
C LEU A 79 5.70 6.72 21.22
N LEU A 80 5.61 7.97 20.79
CA LEU A 80 4.75 8.40 19.69
C LEU A 80 5.60 9.16 18.68
N LEU A 81 5.43 8.82 17.41
CA LEU A 81 6.09 9.48 16.29
C LEU A 81 5.07 10.29 15.46
N THR A 82 5.52 11.43 14.99
CA THR A 82 4.75 12.30 14.10
C THR A 82 5.67 13.16 13.25
N ASN A 83 5.11 13.90 12.30
CA ASN A 83 5.85 14.87 11.52
C ASN A 83 5.84 16.26 12.20
N HIS A 84 6.83 17.07 11.84
CA HIS A 84 6.78 18.50 12.14
C HIS A 84 5.80 19.19 11.19
N HIS A 85 4.80 19.83 11.73
CA HIS A 85 3.78 20.57 10.99
C HIS A 85 3.96 22.08 11.24
#